data_7240455d298be6a26df6343cfa59029b
#
_entry.id   7240455d298be6a26df6343cfa59029b
#
_cell.length_a   1.000
_cell.length_b   1.000
_cell.length_c   1.000
_cell.angle_alpha   90.00
_cell.angle_beta   90.00
_cell.angle_gamma   90.00
#
_symmetry.space_group_name_H-M   'P 1'
#
loop_
_entity.id
_entity.type
_entity.pdbx_description
1 polymer ?
#
loop_
_entity_poly.entity_id
_entity_poly.type
_entity_poly.pdbx_seq_one_letter_code
_entity_poly.pdbx_strand_id
1 'polypeptide(L)'
;MTVDGLIFHQSRHTPAATMQRLMDAVAARGIPVLAHIDHAAAAEKAGLNQRPTDLLVFGNAKAGTPLMVAHQTLGIDLPLKMLVWQDEEAKTWLCYNDPVYLAHRHGAEAGNEHILSAMRDLLAALAVQAGA
;
A
#
# COMPACT_ATOMS: atom_id res chain seq x y z
N MET A 1 -11.85 -10.74 8.27
CA MET A 1 -11.63 -10.16 6.94
C MET A 1 -10.32 -10.70 6.39
N THR A 2 -10.38 -11.48 5.34
CA THR A 2 -9.19 -12.07 4.71
C THR A 2 -9.27 -11.98 3.20
N VAL A 3 -8.17 -11.54 2.61
CA VAL A 3 -7.92 -11.59 1.17
C VAL A 3 -6.48 -12.09 1.01
N ASP A 4 -6.28 -13.10 0.18
CA ASP A 4 -4.96 -13.69 0.00
C ASP A 4 -3.91 -12.63 -0.37
N GLY A 5 -2.82 -12.60 0.38
CA GLY A 5 -1.73 -11.68 0.15
C GLY A 5 -1.94 -10.27 0.67
N LEU A 6 -3.12 -9.92 1.19
CA LEU A 6 -3.35 -8.61 1.82
C LEU A 6 -3.14 -8.68 3.33
N ILE A 7 -2.53 -7.62 3.87
CA ILE A 7 -2.37 -7.40 5.31
C ILE A 7 -3.23 -6.20 5.68
N PHE A 8 -4.04 -6.34 6.74
CA PHE A 8 -5.01 -5.34 7.17
C PHE A 8 -4.61 -4.76 8.52
N HIS A 9 -4.79 -3.43 8.66
CA HIS A 9 -4.65 -2.71 9.93
C HIS A 9 -5.85 -1.79 10.11
N GLN A 10 -6.47 -1.83 11.27
CA GLN A 10 -7.55 -0.88 11.59
C GLN A 10 -6.95 0.45 12.04
N SER A 11 -7.48 1.55 11.54
CA SER A 11 -7.11 2.90 11.97
C SER A 11 -8.08 3.42 13.02
N ARG A 12 -7.56 4.24 13.95
CA ARG A 12 -8.36 4.97 14.94
C ARG A 12 -8.90 6.28 14.40
N HIS A 13 -8.52 6.65 13.18
CA HIS A 13 -8.80 7.95 12.60
C HIS A 13 -9.81 7.82 11.44
N THR A 14 -10.34 8.95 10.99
CA THR A 14 -11.15 8.99 9.77
C THR A 14 -10.29 8.60 8.56
N PRO A 15 -10.91 8.19 7.44
CA PRO A 15 -10.15 7.90 6.23
C PRO A 15 -9.25 9.07 5.79
N ALA A 16 -9.78 10.30 5.80
CA ALA A 16 -9.00 11.47 5.41
C ALA A 16 -7.81 11.72 6.35
N ALA A 17 -8.00 11.63 7.66
CA ALA A 17 -6.92 11.80 8.62
C ALA A 17 -5.89 10.67 8.51
N THR A 18 -6.33 9.44 8.31
CA THR A 18 -5.45 8.29 8.12
C THR A 18 -4.58 8.48 6.89
N MET A 19 -5.16 8.88 5.76
CA MET A 19 -4.39 9.12 4.53
C MET A 19 -3.38 10.26 4.72
N GLN A 20 -3.76 11.34 5.39
CA GLN A 20 -2.82 12.43 5.65
C GLN A 20 -1.66 11.96 6.53
N ARG A 21 -1.94 11.18 7.57
CA ARG A 21 -0.91 10.59 8.44
C ARG A 21 0.01 9.65 7.66
N LEU A 22 -0.54 8.87 6.74
CA LEU A 22 0.24 8.00 5.86
C LEU A 22 1.15 8.81 4.95
N MET A 23 0.63 9.84 4.31
CA MET A 23 1.41 10.72 3.43
C MET A 23 2.55 11.39 4.20
N ASP A 24 2.29 11.86 5.42
CA ASP A 24 3.29 12.45 6.29
C ASP A 24 4.39 11.44 6.66
N ALA A 25 4.00 10.20 6.99
CA ALA A 25 4.94 9.14 7.34
C ALA A 25 5.84 8.74 6.16
N VAL A 26 5.27 8.67 4.96
CA VAL A 26 6.02 8.41 3.72
C VAL A 26 7.00 9.53 3.44
N ALA A 27 6.54 10.78 3.53
CA ALA A 27 7.39 11.97 3.32
C ALA A 27 8.53 12.05 4.34
N ALA A 28 8.27 11.74 5.61
CA ALA A 28 9.29 11.76 6.66
C ALA A 28 10.43 10.77 6.40
N ARG A 29 10.18 9.72 5.63
CA ARG A 29 11.19 8.74 5.23
C ARG A 29 11.87 9.09 3.91
N GLY A 30 11.54 10.22 3.31
CA GLY A 30 12.09 10.62 2.01
C GLY A 30 11.66 9.73 0.85
N ILE A 31 10.54 9.02 0.99
CA ILE A 31 10.04 8.12 -0.05
C ILE A 31 9.16 8.92 -1.02
N PRO A 32 9.43 8.86 -2.34
CA PRO A 32 8.59 9.54 -3.31
C PRO A 32 7.16 8.99 -3.36
N VAL A 33 6.18 9.89 -3.39
CA VAL A 33 4.79 9.55 -3.71
C VAL A 33 4.64 9.64 -5.23
N LEU A 34 4.18 8.56 -5.85
CA LEU A 34 4.06 8.46 -7.30
C LEU A 34 2.64 8.75 -7.78
N ALA A 35 1.64 8.38 -6.97
CA ALA A 35 0.24 8.62 -7.29
C ALA A 35 -0.63 8.58 -6.03
N HIS A 36 -1.71 9.32 -6.07
CA HIS A 36 -2.78 9.26 -5.06
C HIS A 36 -4.09 9.15 -5.83
N ILE A 37 -4.78 8.03 -5.70
CA ILE A 37 -5.98 7.73 -6.46
C ILE A 37 -7.17 7.70 -5.52
N ASP A 38 -8.09 8.65 -5.70
CA ASP A 38 -9.34 8.75 -4.93
C ASP A 38 -10.46 8.05 -5.72
N HIS A 39 -10.73 6.80 -5.37
CA HIS A 39 -11.77 6.01 -6.04
C HIS A 39 -13.17 6.54 -5.77
N ALA A 40 -13.42 7.09 -4.58
CA ALA A 40 -14.71 7.67 -4.24
C ALA A 40 -15.00 8.93 -5.07
N ALA A 41 -14.00 9.80 -5.26
CA ALA A 41 -14.13 10.98 -6.10
C ALA A 41 -14.35 10.60 -7.57
N ALA A 42 -13.66 9.58 -8.06
CA ALA A 42 -13.85 9.08 -9.43
C ALA A 42 -15.26 8.52 -9.63
N ALA A 43 -15.77 7.78 -8.64
CA ALA A 43 -17.14 7.27 -8.67
C ALA A 43 -18.17 8.39 -8.72
N GLU A 44 -17.98 9.44 -7.92
CA GLU A 44 -18.88 10.60 -7.89
C GLU A 44 -18.97 11.29 -9.25
N LYS A 45 -17.84 11.46 -9.91
CA LYS A 45 -17.81 12.02 -11.27
C LYS A 45 -18.56 11.18 -12.29
N ALA A 46 -18.65 9.86 -12.05
CA ALA A 46 -19.40 8.93 -12.90
C ALA A 46 -20.87 8.80 -12.48
N GLY A 47 -21.34 9.58 -11.52
CA GLY A 47 -22.70 9.51 -10.99
C GLY A 47 -22.97 8.33 -10.08
N LEU A 48 -21.92 7.74 -9.50
CA LEU A 48 -22.00 6.59 -8.61
C LEU A 48 -21.55 6.97 -7.20
N ASN A 49 -21.87 6.12 -6.24
CA ASN A 49 -21.49 6.30 -4.85
C ASN A 49 -20.49 5.22 -4.42
N GLN A 50 -19.38 5.66 -3.84
CA GLN A 50 -18.38 4.78 -3.24
C GLN A 50 -17.98 5.36 -1.89
N ARG A 51 -17.96 4.52 -0.85
CA ARG A 51 -17.39 4.92 0.43
C ARG A 51 -15.93 5.34 0.23
N PRO A 52 -15.35 6.15 1.14
CA PRO A 52 -13.95 6.54 1.04
C PRO A 52 -13.05 5.35 0.74
N THR A 53 -12.30 5.43 -0.34
CA THR A 53 -11.42 4.39 -0.84
C THR A 53 -10.29 5.07 -1.59
N ASP A 54 -9.13 5.20 -0.92
CA ASP A 54 -7.99 5.97 -1.40
C ASP A 54 -6.76 5.08 -1.53
N LEU A 55 -6.08 5.14 -2.66
CA LEU A 55 -4.85 4.40 -2.89
C LEU A 55 -3.66 5.36 -2.98
N LEU A 56 -2.66 5.15 -2.13
CA LEU A 56 -1.39 5.84 -2.22
C LEU A 56 -0.35 4.91 -2.82
N VAL A 57 0.29 5.33 -3.91
CA VAL A 57 1.35 4.60 -4.60
C VAL A 57 2.68 5.31 -4.33
N PHE A 58 3.65 4.59 -3.81
CA PHE A 58 4.92 5.17 -3.37
C PHE A 58 6.06 4.17 -3.49
N GLY A 59 7.27 4.66 -3.44
CA GLY A 59 8.45 3.83 -3.46
C GLY A 59 9.60 4.51 -4.20
N ASN A 60 10.78 3.91 -4.11
CA ASN A 60 11.93 4.38 -4.85
C ASN A 60 12.53 3.25 -5.70
N ALA A 61 13.17 3.64 -6.80
CA ALA A 61 13.74 2.70 -7.76
C ALA A 61 14.88 1.86 -7.17
N LYS A 62 15.59 2.38 -6.18
CA LYS A 62 16.70 1.65 -5.54
C LYS A 62 16.23 0.38 -4.85
N ALA A 63 15.02 0.40 -4.28
CA ALA A 63 14.46 -0.76 -3.59
C ALA A 63 13.79 -1.74 -4.57
N GLY A 64 13.03 -1.23 -5.54
CA GLY A 64 12.22 -2.05 -6.44
C GLY A 64 12.97 -2.60 -7.65
N THR A 65 13.87 -1.82 -8.23
CA THR A 65 14.56 -2.20 -9.46
C THR A 65 15.36 -3.52 -9.33
N PRO A 66 16.10 -3.78 -8.24
CA PRO A 66 16.83 -5.04 -8.11
C PRO A 66 15.93 -6.28 -8.24
N LEU A 67 14.69 -6.21 -7.74
CA LEU A 67 13.72 -7.30 -7.89
C LEU A 67 13.26 -7.45 -9.34
N MET A 68 12.99 -6.33 -10.01
CA MET A 68 12.46 -6.32 -11.37
C MET A 68 13.49 -6.69 -12.44
N VAL A 69 14.78 -6.46 -12.20
CA VAL A 69 15.84 -6.80 -13.16
C VAL A 69 15.80 -8.29 -13.49
N ALA A 70 15.66 -9.15 -12.49
CA ALA A 70 15.62 -10.60 -12.68
C ALA A 70 14.19 -11.12 -12.89
N HIS A 71 13.17 -10.39 -12.43
CA HIS A 71 11.76 -10.81 -12.46
C HIS A 71 10.90 -9.63 -12.94
N GLN A 72 10.99 -9.37 -14.21
CA GLN A 72 10.43 -8.15 -14.82
C GLN A 72 8.93 -8.01 -14.64
N THR A 73 8.21 -9.14 -14.60
CA THR A 73 6.74 -9.11 -14.39
C THR A 73 6.33 -8.56 -13.03
N LEU A 74 7.24 -8.49 -12.05
CA LEU A 74 6.97 -7.79 -10.79
C LEU A 74 6.60 -6.31 -11.00
N GLY A 75 6.94 -5.75 -12.14
CA GLY A 75 6.54 -4.38 -12.49
C GLY A 75 5.04 -4.15 -12.54
N ILE A 76 4.21 -5.23 -12.64
CA ILE A 76 2.75 -5.10 -12.55
C ILE A 76 2.29 -4.86 -11.10
N ASP A 77 3.03 -5.39 -10.12
CA ASP A 77 2.69 -5.33 -8.71
C ASP A 77 3.46 -4.27 -7.92
N LEU A 78 4.52 -3.74 -8.50
CA LEU A 78 5.27 -2.61 -7.94
C LEU A 78 4.90 -1.33 -8.70
N PRO A 79 5.04 -0.14 -8.13
CA PRO A 79 5.62 0.19 -6.82
C PRO A 79 4.77 -0.28 -5.63
N LEU A 80 5.26 -0.04 -4.42
CA LEU A 80 4.49 -0.28 -3.21
C LEU A 80 3.26 0.61 -3.17
N LYS A 81 2.21 0.14 -2.51
CA LYS A 81 0.96 0.89 -2.40
C LYS A 81 0.23 0.50 -1.13
N MET A 82 -0.57 1.42 -0.63
CA MET A 82 -1.40 1.19 0.54
C MET A 82 -2.78 1.80 0.31
N LEU A 83 -3.80 1.02 0.58
CA LEU A 83 -5.19 1.42 0.46
C LEU A 83 -5.71 1.86 1.81
N VAL A 84 -6.34 3.03 1.86
CA VAL A 84 -7.08 3.53 3.03
C VAL A 84 -8.56 3.54 2.64
N TRP A 85 -9.39 2.88 3.44
CA TRP A 85 -10.80 2.72 3.09
C TRP A 85 -11.69 2.64 4.32
N GLN A 86 -12.96 2.95 4.13
CA GLN A 86 -13.98 2.87 5.17
C GLN A 86 -14.93 1.73 4.84
N ASP A 87 -15.17 0.85 5.81
CA ASP A 87 -16.07 -0.28 5.62
C ASP A 87 -17.55 0.11 5.86
N GLU A 88 -18.44 -0.87 5.74
CA GLU A 88 -19.88 -0.69 5.91
C GLU A 88 -20.27 -0.25 7.32
N GLU A 89 -19.42 -0.52 8.31
CA GLU A 89 -19.63 -0.12 9.70
C GLU A 89 -18.96 1.21 10.05
N ALA A 90 -18.52 1.97 9.04
CA ALA A 90 -17.82 3.23 9.17
C ALA A 90 -16.46 3.12 9.87
N LYS A 91 -15.85 1.92 9.87
CA LYS A 91 -14.51 1.72 10.38
C LYS A 91 -13.49 2.00 9.29
N THR A 92 -12.37 2.60 9.68
CA THR A 92 -11.28 2.93 8.76
C THR A 92 -10.21 1.83 8.80
N TRP A 93 -9.79 1.39 7.64
CA TRP A 93 -8.79 0.35 7.44
C TRP A 93 -7.66 0.82 6.55
N LEU A 94 -6.47 0.26 6.79
CA LEU A 94 -5.37 0.29 5.83
C LEU A 94 -5.11 -1.15 5.42
N CYS A 95 -4.79 -1.36 4.15
CA CYS A 95 -4.30 -2.66 3.71
C CYS A 95 -3.24 -2.49 2.62
N TYR A 96 -2.39 -3.50 2.51
CA TYR A 96 -1.31 -3.53 1.52
C TYR A 96 -0.99 -4.96 1.15
N ASN A 97 -0.38 -5.12 -0.02
CA ASN A 97 0.10 -6.42 -0.46
C ASN A 97 1.33 -6.84 0.36
N ASP A 98 1.33 -8.07 0.87
CA ASP A 98 2.53 -8.67 1.45
C ASP A 98 3.58 -8.82 0.35
N PRO A 99 4.77 -8.18 0.46
CA PRO A 99 5.80 -8.29 -0.56
C PRO A 99 6.25 -9.73 -0.84
N VAL A 100 6.22 -10.59 0.18
CA VAL A 100 6.58 -12.00 0.01
C VAL A 100 5.55 -12.72 -0.86
N TYR A 101 4.26 -12.43 -0.67
CA TYR A 101 3.20 -12.96 -1.53
C TYR A 101 3.39 -12.54 -2.99
N LEU A 102 3.71 -11.27 -3.23
CA LEU A 102 3.96 -10.76 -4.58
C LEU A 102 5.19 -11.45 -5.20
N ALA A 103 6.27 -11.58 -4.43
CA ALA A 103 7.47 -12.27 -4.91
C ALA A 103 7.18 -13.72 -5.26
N HIS A 104 6.40 -14.42 -4.44
CA HIS A 104 5.99 -15.81 -4.70
C HIS A 104 5.20 -15.91 -6.00
N ARG A 105 4.28 -14.99 -6.24
CA ARG A 105 3.50 -14.93 -7.48
C ARG A 105 4.37 -14.94 -8.74
N HIS A 106 5.53 -14.28 -8.68
CA HIS A 106 6.45 -14.14 -9.81
C HIS A 106 7.67 -15.04 -9.74
N GLY A 107 7.72 -15.95 -8.77
CA GLY A 107 8.87 -16.84 -8.57
C GLY A 107 10.14 -16.11 -8.13
N ALA A 108 10.00 -15.00 -7.42
CA ALA A 108 11.09 -14.09 -7.09
C ALA A 108 11.54 -14.13 -5.63
N GLU A 109 11.15 -15.15 -4.86
CA GLU A 109 11.49 -15.22 -3.43
C GLU A 109 12.97 -15.53 -3.19
N ALA A 110 13.50 -16.53 -3.89
CA ALA A 110 14.85 -17.02 -3.64
C ALA A 110 15.90 -15.95 -3.95
N GLY A 111 16.78 -15.69 -2.99
CA GLY A 111 17.84 -14.70 -3.12
C GLY A 111 17.41 -13.26 -2.83
N ASN A 112 16.13 -13.02 -2.57
CA ASN A 112 15.60 -11.67 -2.32
C ASN A 112 15.01 -11.49 -0.91
N GLU A 113 15.24 -12.44 -0.01
CA GLU A 113 14.66 -12.46 1.33
C GLU A 113 14.96 -11.19 2.11
N HIS A 114 16.16 -10.65 1.97
CA HIS A 114 16.57 -9.44 2.66
C HIS A 114 15.78 -8.21 2.20
N ILE A 115 15.64 -8.05 0.88
CA ILE A 115 14.88 -6.93 0.29
C ILE A 115 13.41 -7.05 0.68
N LEU A 116 12.84 -8.24 0.58
CA LEU A 116 11.43 -8.49 0.90
C LEU A 116 11.13 -8.24 2.38
N SER A 117 12.02 -8.66 3.26
CA SER A 117 11.90 -8.40 4.70
C SER A 117 11.91 -6.89 5.00
N ALA A 118 12.80 -6.15 4.36
CA ALA A 118 12.87 -4.69 4.53
C ALA A 118 11.57 -4.00 4.05
N MET A 119 11.02 -4.46 2.94
CA MET A 119 9.74 -3.94 2.43
C MET A 119 8.57 -4.24 3.38
N ARG A 120 8.53 -5.45 3.94
CA ARG A 120 7.51 -5.84 4.93
C ARG A 120 7.58 -4.95 6.16
N ASP A 121 8.78 -4.73 6.68
CA ASP A 121 9.00 -3.91 7.87
C ASP A 121 8.57 -2.46 7.62
N LEU A 122 8.90 -1.92 6.47
CA LEU A 122 8.51 -0.57 6.07
C LEU A 122 6.99 -0.42 6.01
N LEU A 123 6.31 -1.34 5.31
CA LEU A 123 4.86 -1.28 5.16
C LEU A 123 4.15 -1.41 6.51
N ALA A 124 4.60 -2.33 7.36
CA ALA A 124 4.05 -2.48 8.70
C ALA A 124 4.23 -1.22 9.54
N ALA A 125 5.40 -0.61 9.51
CA ALA A 125 5.68 0.63 10.24
C ALA A 125 4.82 1.79 9.74
N LEU A 126 4.66 1.93 8.44
CA LEU A 126 3.80 2.98 7.85
C LEU A 126 2.35 2.80 8.27
N ALA A 127 1.83 1.57 8.23
CA ALA A 127 0.45 1.29 8.62
C ALA A 127 0.20 1.59 10.11
N VAL A 128 1.14 1.21 10.97
CA VAL A 128 1.05 1.52 12.41
C VAL A 128 1.06 3.02 12.64
N GLN A 129 1.97 3.75 12.01
CA GLN A 129 2.06 5.21 12.17
C GLN A 129 0.81 5.93 11.66
N ALA A 130 0.24 5.47 10.55
CA ALA A 130 -0.94 6.10 9.98
C ALA A 130 -2.20 5.82 10.78
N GLY A 131 -2.32 4.65 11.39
CA GLY A 131 -3.54 4.20 12.06
C GLY A 131 -3.56 4.31 13.59
N ALA A 132 -2.43 4.62 14.19
CA ALA A 132 -2.30 4.64 15.66
C ALA A 132 -3.00 5.81 16.35
#